data_04aeb085296c35014d2e36bc54cc1154
#
_entry.id   04aeb085296c35014d2e36bc54cc1154
#
_cell.length_a   1.000
_cell.length_b   1.000
_cell.length_c   1.000
_cell.angle_alpha   90.00
_cell.angle_beta   90.00
_cell.angle_gamma   90.00
#
_symmetry.space_group_name_H-M   'P 1'
#
loop_
_entity.id
_entity.type
_entity.pdbx_description
1 polymer ?
#
loop_
_entity_poly.entity_id
_entity_poly.type
_entity_poly.pdbx_seq_one_letter_code
_entity_poly.pdbx_strand_id
1 'polypeptide(L)'
;MAAAGDLVPLGLARRNFAGRIQRIEVTDLNSSLSPEEIERRLIELGFVEGAEVRVLHEGLFGRDPIAVRINDATVALRRREAMAILVG
;
A
#
# COMPACT_ATOMS: atom_id res chain seq x y z
N MET A 1 0.96 -12.72 -16.53
CA MET A 1 1.07 -11.28 -16.67
C MET A 1 -0.28 -10.64 -16.37
N ALA A 2 -0.29 -9.65 -15.51
CA ALA A 2 -1.53 -8.98 -15.19
C ALA A 2 -1.99 -8.11 -16.37
N ALA A 3 -3.29 -8.12 -16.66
CA ALA A 3 -3.86 -7.23 -17.64
C ALA A 3 -3.83 -5.80 -17.08
N ALA A 4 -3.98 -4.80 -17.97
CA ALA A 4 -3.90 -3.39 -17.56
C ALA A 4 -4.92 -3.01 -16.48
N GLY A 5 -6.03 -3.75 -16.35
CA GLY A 5 -7.04 -3.50 -15.33
C GLY A 5 -6.86 -4.31 -14.06
N ASP A 6 -5.85 -5.18 -13.98
CA ASP A 6 -5.69 -6.11 -12.87
C ASP A 6 -4.89 -5.48 -11.73
N LEU A 7 -5.38 -4.36 -11.22
CA LEU A 7 -4.79 -3.72 -10.06
C LEU A 7 -5.37 -4.33 -8.79
N VAL A 8 -4.50 -4.52 -7.80
CA VAL A 8 -4.93 -5.00 -6.49
C VAL A 8 -4.49 -4.02 -5.42
N PRO A 9 -5.29 -3.88 -4.35
CA PRO A 9 -4.87 -3.05 -3.22
C PRO A 9 -3.69 -3.70 -2.50
N LEU A 10 -2.69 -2.92 -2.16
CA LEU A 10 -1.54 -3.41 -1.39
C LEU A 10 -1.99 -4.03 -0.06
N GLY A 11 -3.10 -3.53 0.49
CA GLY A 11 -3.65 -4.06 1.74
C GLY A 11 -4.10 -5.51 1.66
N LEU A 12 -4.26 -6.07 0.46
CA LEU A 12 -4.60 -7.48 0.26
C LEU A 12 -3.39 -8.32 -0.13
N ALA A 13 -2.24 -7.70 -0.31
CA ALA A 13 -1.04 -8.41 -0.74
C ALA A 13 -0.48 -9.29 0.38
N ARG A 14 0.15 -10.38 -0.01
CA ARG A 14 0.76 -11.31 0.92
C ARG A 14 2.26 -11.06 1.02
N ARG A 15 2.86 -11.66 2.05
CA ARG A 15 4.31 -11.62 2.20
C ARG A 15 4.99 -12.05 0.90
N ASN A 16 6.06 -11.38 0.56
CA ASN A 16 6.85 -11.59 -0.65
C ASN A 16 6.23 -11.03 -1.93
N PHE A 17 5.03 -10.42 -1.85
CA PHE A 17 4.50 -9.70 -2.99
C PHE A 17 5.49 -8.60 -3.39
N ALA A 18 5.72 -8.45 -4.69
CA ALA A 18 6.50 -7.37 -5.26
C ALA A 18 5.78 -6.83 -6.48
N GLY A 19 5.75 -5.52 -6.61
CA GLY A 19 5.08 -4.87 -7.73
C GLY A 19 5.39 -3.39 -7.75
N ARG A 20 4.64 -2.67 -8.57
CA ARG A 20 4.78 -1.22 -8.69
C ARG A 20 3.48 -0.53 -8.34
N ILE A 21 3.60 0.64 -7.74
CA ILE A 21 2.44 1.46 -7.45
C ILE A 21 1.91 2.03 -8.75
N GLN A 22 0.62 1.80 -8.98
CA GLN A 22 -0.05 2.31 -10.17
C GLN A 22 -0.77 3.63 -9.86
N ARG A 23 -1.41 3.70 -8.69
CA ARG A 23 -2.06 4.93 -8.24
C ARG A 23 -2.48 4.81 -6.78
N ILE A 24 -2.79 5.96 -6.19
CA ILE A 24 -3.38 6.05 -4.85
C ILE A 24 -4.86 6.39 -5.04
N GLU A 25 -5.72 5.64 -4.36
CA GLU A 25 -7.16 5.87 -4.45
C GLU A 25 -7.78 5.62 -3.08
N VAL A 26 -8.04 6.70 -2.37
CA VAL A 26 -8.55 6.63 -1.00
C VAL A 26 -10.07 6.49 -1.02
N THR A 27 -10.55 5.37 -0.49
CA THR A 27 -11.98 5.07 -0.45
C THR A 27 -12.52 4.90 0.97
N ASP A 28 -11.68 4.99 1.98
CA ASP A 28 -12.09 4.82 3.37
C ASP A 28 -12.77 6.07 3.89
N LEU A 29 -14.09 6.04 3.93
CA LEU A 29 -14.90 7.17 4.39
C LEU A 29 -15.05 7.21 5.91
N ASN A 30 -14.55 6.20 6.61
CA ASN A 30 -14.66 6.10 8.07
C ASN A 30 -13.41 6.57 8.79
N SER A 31 -12.42 7.04 8.04
CA SER A 31 -11.19 7.57 8.63
C SER A 31 -11.45 8.95 9.23
N SER A 32 -10.74 9.26 10.32
CA SER A 32 -10.77 10.61 10.91
C SER A 32 -10.03 11.62 10.05
N LEU A 33 -9.19 11.15 9.11
CA LEU A 33 -8.47 12.03 8.19
C LEU A 33 -9.23 12.14 6.88
N SER A 34 -9.12 13.30 6.23
CA SER A 34 -9.70 13.46 4.90
C SER A 34 -8.94 12.61 3.87
N PRO A 35 -9.57 12.25 2.74
CA PRO A 35 -8.87 11.53 1.68
C PRO A 35 -7.59 12.21 1.22
N GLU A 36 -7.60 13.55 1.14
CA GLU A 36 -6.44 14.31 0.71
C GLU A 36 -5.30 14.21 1.72
N GLU A 37 -5.61 14.17 3.01
CA GLU A 37 -4.59 14.03 4.05
C GLU A 37 -3.98 12.63 4.04
N ILE A 38 -4.81 11.61 3.83
CA ILE A 38 -4.34 10.23 3.74
C ILE A 38 -3.40 10.10 2.54
N GLU A 39 -3.80 10.60 1.39
CA GLU A 39 -2.99 10.55 0.19
C GLU A 39 -1.66 11.26 0.39
N ARG A 40 -1.68 12.46 0.99
CA ARG A 40 -0.46 13.21 1.26
C ARG A 40 0.49 12.42 2.14
N ARG A 41 -0.01 11.79 3.20
CA ARG A 41 0.84 11.00 4.10
C ARG A 41 1.50 9.85 3.37
N LEU A 42 0.75 9.15 2.52
CA LEU A 42 1.28 8.04 1.75
C LEU A 42 2.36 8.51 0.79
N ILE A 43 2.12 9.63 0.11
CA ILE A 43 3.10 10.21 -0.82
C ILE A 43 4.36 10.62 -0.08
N GLU A 44 4.21 11.24 1.08
CA GLU A 44 5.36 11.64 1.90
C GLU A 44 6.20 10.45 2.36
N LEU A 45 5.58 9.30 2.54
CA LEU A 45 6.28 8.07 2.89
C LEU A 45 6.97 7.42 1.68
N GLY A 46 6.71 7.91 0.47
CA GLY A 46 7.32 7.41 -0.75
C GLY A 46 6.41 6.58 -1.64
N PHE A 47 5.13 6.44 -1.27
CA PHE A 47 4.20 5.65 -2.08
C PHE A 47 3.68 6.48 -3.24
N VAL A 48 4.48 6.56 -4.29
CA VAL A 48 4.18 7.34 -5.49
C VAL A 48 4.10 6.42 -6.70
N GLU A 49 3.39 6.87 -7.75
CA GLU A 49 3.27 6.09 -8.98
C GLU A 49 4.63 5.69 -9.51
N GLY A 50 4.73 4.43 -9.93
CA GLY A 50 5.94 3.88 -10.48
C GLY A 50 6.93 3.34 -9.46
N ALA A 51 6.76 3.64 -8.19
CA ALA A 51 7.67 3.15 -7.16
C ALA A 51 7.50 1.64 -6.97
N GLU A 52 8.61 0.95 -6.77
CA GLU A 52 8.58 -0.47 -6.48
C GLU A 52 8.28 -0.70 -5.00
N VAL A 53 7.41 -1.67 -4.73
CA VAL A 53 7.05 -2.05 -3.37
C VAL A 53 7.20 -3.55 -3.19
N ARG A 54 7.53 -3.93 -1.97
CA ARG A 54 7.62 -5.35 -1.60
C ARG A 54 7.09 -5.51 -0.18
N VAL A 55 6.23 -6.50 0.01
CA VAL A 55 5.77 -6.85 1.37
C VAL A 55 6.79 -7.80 1.97
N LEU A 56 7.48 -7.35 3.02
CA LEU A 56 8.54 -8.11 3.67
C LEU A 56 8.01 -9.02 4.77
N HIS A 57 7.10 -8.52 5.58
CA HIS A 57 6.59 -9.23 6.75
C HIS A 57 5.12 -8.96 6.94
N GLU A 58 4.46 -9.90 7.59
CA GLU A 58 3.07 -9.77 8.01
C GLU A 58 3.01 -9.88 9.53
N GLY A 59 2.15 -9.09 10.16
CA GLY A 59 2.01 -9.10 11.60
C GLY A 59 1.43 -10.41 12.12
N LEU A 60 1.58 -10.65 13.42
CA LEU A 60 1.17 -11.89 14.07
C LEU A 60 -0.34 -12.01 14.25
N PHE A 61 -1.04 -10.89 14.31
CA PHE A 61 -2.48 -10.88 14.56
C PHE A 61 -3.22 -10.51 13.29
N GLY A 62 -3.76 -11.54 12.59
CA GLY A 62 -4.47 -11.32 11.33
C GLY A 62 -3.59 -10.84 10.20
N ARG A 63 -2.29 -11.11 10.29
CA ARG A 63 -1.32 -10.68 9.27
C ARG A 63 -1.24 -9.17 9.14
N ASP A 64 -1.46 -8.47 10.22
CA ASP A 64 -1.52 -7.01 10.26
C ASP A 64 -0.71 -6.49 11.45
N PRO A 65 0.06 -5.40 11.33
CA PRO A 65 0.31 -4.64 10.12
C PRO A 65 1.28 -5.34 9.18
N ILE A 66 1.46 -4.79 7.97
CA ILE A 66 2.47 -5.29 7.04
C ILE A 66 3.70 -4.38 7.07
N ALA A 67 4.87 -4.97 6.89
CA ALA A 67 6.11 -4.21 6.71
C ALA A 67 6.40 -4.17 5.21
N VAL A 68 6.44 -2.97 4.66
CA VAL A 68 6.58 -2.74 3.23
C VAL A 68 7.89 -2.04 2.94
N ARG A 69 8.66 -2.60 2.00
CA ARG A 69 9.83 -1.91 1.50
C ARG A 69 9.41 -0.99 0.36
N ILE A 70 9.76 0.27 0.50
CA ILE A 70 9.52 1.29 -0.52
C ILE A 70 10.80 2.09 -0.67
N ASN A 71 11.37 2.09 -1.87
CA ASN A 71 12.70 2.65 -2.10
C ASN A 71 13.71 1.99 -1.14
N ASP A 72 14.44 2.75 -0.36
CA ASP A 72 15.42 2.22 0.61
C ASP A 72 14.87 2.18 2.04
N ALA A 73 13.59 2.39 2.19
CA ALA A 73 12.96 2.45 3.51
C ALA A 73 12.04 1.26 3.74
N THR A 74 11.85 0.90 5.00
CA THR A 74 10.85 -0.08 5.40
C THR A 74 9.82 0.66 6.24
N VAL A 75 8.55 0.55 5.84
CA VAL A 75 7.45 1.27 6.47
C VAL A 75 6.42 0.27 6.94
N ALA A 76 5.94 0.43 8.17
CA ALA A 76 4.84 -0.38 8.68
C ALA A 76 3.53 0.30 8.33
N LEU A 77 2.62 -0.45 7.71
CA LEU A 77 1.29 0.03 7.35
C LEU A 77 0.24 -0.95 7.85
N ARG A 78 -0.84 -0.42 8.38
CA ARG A 78 -2.03 -1.23 8.57
C ARG A 78 -2.59 -1.61 7.19
N ARG A 79 -3.11 -2.83 7.08
CA ARG A 79 -3.69 -3.25 5.80
C ARG A 79 -4.81 -2.32 5.36
N ARG A 80 -5.56 -1.77 6.32
CA ARG A 80 -6.62 -0.81 6.04
C ARG A 80 -6.07 0.44 5.32
N GLU A 81 -4.93 0.94 5.79
CA GLU A 81 -4.28 2.09 5.16
C GLU A 81 -3.77 1.74 3.77
N ALA A 82 -3.21 0.55 3.64
CA ALA A 82 -2.64 0.09 2.38
C ALA A 82 -3.68 -0.23 1.31
N MET A 83 -4.96 -0.29 1.68
CA MET A 83 -6.04 -0.49 0.69
C MET A 83 -6.10 0.65 -0.32
N ALA A 84 -5.59 1.83 0.04
CA ALA A 84 -5.58 2.99 -0.86
C ALA A 84 -4.49 2.91 -1.93
N ILE A 85 -3.52 1.99 -1.79
CA ILE A 85 -2.39 1.87 -2.70
C ILE A 85 -2.67 0.75 -3.68
N LEU A 86 -2.89 1.11 -4.94
CA LEU A 86 -3.17 0.11 -5.99
C LEU A 86 -1.89 -0.26 -6.69
N VAL A 87 -1.62 -1.56 -6.76
CA VAL A 87 -0.37 -2.12 -7.28
C VAL A 87 -0.65 -3.15 -8.36
N GLY A 88 0.35 -3.34 -9.18
CA GLY A 88 0.23 -4.32 -10.26
C GLY A 88 1.54 -4.64 -10.94
#